data_a5920d3ac4931e644fe144f809b8e10a
#
_entry.id   a5920d3ac4931e644fe144f809b8e10a
#
_cell.length_a   1.000
_cell.length_b   1.000
_cell.length_c   1.000
_cell.angle_alpha   90.00
_cell.angle_beta   90.00
_cell.angle_gamma   90.00
#
_symmetry.space_group_name_H-M   'P 1'
#
loop_
_entity.id
_entity.type
_entity.pdbx_description
1 polymer ?
#
loop_
_entity_poly.entity_id
_entity_poly.type
_entity_poly.pdbx_seq_one_letter_code
_entity_poly.pdbx_strand_id
1 'polypeptide(L)'
;IREAPEQFGGFPAYQIAPPLPFIPEERPGKTHALMVACWAGDLDQGERMLKPFHDLAPVVAEMVGPMPYPALNSAFDALYPAGLRHYWKANFVKELTDDAIAAHLEHGSKVPELTSTMHIYPINGACHRVAPESTAFAYRDANFATVIAGMWPDAKDDEANIAWTKESHAALAEHLTERRWLNYLGDDQGADAIRGAYGPNYDR
;
A
#
# COMPACT_ATOMS: atom_id res chain seq x y z
N ILE A 1 -12.06 2.91 -7.87
CA ILE A 1 -10.74 2.98 -8.53
C ILE A 1 -10.74 2.24 -9.88
N ARG A 2 -11.33 1.04 -10.02
CA ARG A 2 -11.36 0.29 -11.30
C ARG A 2 -11.96 1.12 -12.46
N GLU A 3 -12.98 1.91 -12.18
CA GLU A 3 -13.73 2.72 -13.16
C GLU A 3 -13.19 4.15 -13.26
N ALA A 4 -12.15 4.47 -12.48
CA ALA A 4 -11.56 5.80 -12.51
C ALA A 4 -10.82 6.04 -13.82
N PRO A 5 -10.82 7.28 -14.33
CA PRO A 5 -10.01 7.65 -15.48
C PRO A 5 -8.53 7.40 -15.24
N GLU A 6 -7.76 7.21 -16.31
CA GLU A 6 -6.33 6.89 -16.24
C GLU A 6 -5.49 7.96 -15.52
N GLN A 7 -5.96 9.20 -15.49
CA GLN A 7 -5.33 10.30 -14.77
C GLN A 7 -5.48 10.19 -13.25
N PHE A 8 -6.35 9.29 -12.75
CA PHE A 8 -6.52 9.05 -11.33
C PHE A 8 -5.57 7.94 -10.86
N GLY A 9 -4.73 8.25 -9.87
CA GLY A 9 -3.92 7.27 -9.14
C GLY A 9 -4.23 7.32 -7.65
N GLY A 10 -3.99 6.21 -6.94
CA GLY A 10 -4.17 6.21 -5.51
C GLY A 10 -4.31 4.82 -4.93
N PHE A 11 -4.28 4.73 -3.61
CA PHE A 11 -4.37 3.48 -2.88
C PHE A 11 -4.95 3.68 -1.48
N PRO A 12 -5.78 2.76 -0.99
CA PRO A 12 -6.18 2.70 0.41
C PRO A 12 -5.07 2.11 1.26
N ALA A 13 -4.99 2.57 2.51
CA ALA A 13 -4.08 2.03 3.52
C ALA A 13 -4.67 2.08 4.92
N TYR A 14 -4.04 1.38 5.85
CA TYR A 14 -4.29 1.46 7.28
C TYR A 14 -3.02 1.96 7.96
N GLN A 15 -3.17 2.94 8.83
CA GLN A 15 -2.07 3.53 9.59
C GLN A 15 -2.58 4.11 10.92
N ILE A 16 -1.73 4.16 11.92
CA ILE A 16 -1.98 4.94 13.12
C ILE A 16 -1.82 6.43 12.77
N ALA A 17 -2.82 7.24 13.14
CA ALA A 17 -2.79 8.67 12.86
C ALA A 17 -1.60 9.35 13.55
N PRO A 18 -0.69 9.99 12.80
CA PRO A 18 0.41 10.78 13.38
C PRO A 18 -0.12 12.12 13.95
N PRO A 19 0.63 12.77 14.85
CA PRO A 19 0.25 14.07 15.40
C PRO A 19 0.54 15.22 14.43
N LEU A 20 -0.22 15.28 13.32
CA LEU A 20 -0.08 16.33 12.31
C LEU A 20 -1.12 17.45 12.53
N PRO A 21 -0.82 18.70 12.15
CA PRO A 21 -1.65 19.86 12.46
C PRO A 21 -3.09 19.80 11.92
N PHE A 22 -3.34 19.04 10.84
CA PHE A 22 -4.67 18.87 10.23
C PHE A 22 -5.46 17.68 10.81
N ILE A 23 -4.85 16.90 11.73
CA ILE A 23 -5.53 15.78 12.39
C ILE A 23 -6.11 16.26 13.72
N PRO A 24 -7.42 16.04 14.01
CA PRO A 24 -8.03 16.43 15.28
C PRO A 24 -7.30 15.86 16.49
N GLU A 25 -7.17 16.64 17.56
CA GLU A 25 -6.37 16.33 18.76
C GLU A 25 -6.67 14.98 19.42
N GLU A 26 -7.91 14.47 19.28
CA GLU A 26 -8.32 13.20 19.86
C GLU A 26 -8.03 11.96 18.98
N ARG A 27 -7.44 12.16 17.80
CA ARG A 27 -7.19 11.10 16.80
C ARG A 27 -5.78 10.52 16.78
N PRO A 28 -4.70 11.26 17.10
CA PRO A 28 -3.37 10.68 17.14
C PRO A 28 -3.30 9.40 17.97
N GLY A 29 -2.56 8.40 17.50
CA GLY A 29 -2.44 7.09 18.14
C GLY A 29 -3.58 6.11 17.85
N LYS A 30 -4.61 6.52 17.10
CA LYS A 30 -5.69 5.61 16.66
C LYS A 30 -5.45 5.16 15.21
N THR A 31 -5.73 3.89 14.94
CA THR A 31 -5.67 3.37 13.56
C THR A 31 -6.84 3.89 12.74
N HIS A 32 -6.54 4.33 11.53
CA HIS A 32 -7.51 4.81 10.55
C HIS A 32 -7.30 4.12 9.20
N ALA A 33 -8.39 3.92 8.49
CA ALA A 33 -8.34 3.74 7.05
C ALA A 33 -8.07 5.11 6.39
N LEU A 34 -7.16 5.16 5.47
CA LEU A 34 -6.83 6.37 4.71
C LEU A 34 -6.84 6.09 3.22
N MET A 35 -7.04 7.14 2.43
CA MET A 35 -6.92 7.09 0.98
C MET A 35 -5.87 8.09 0.54
N VAL A 36 -4.82 7.61 -0.10
CA VAL A 36 -3.90 8.45 -0.87
C VAL A 36 -4.45 8.53 -2.28
N ALA A 37 -4.70 9.74 -2.76
CA ALA A 37 -5.27 9.98 -4.09
C ALA A 37 -4.50 11.07 -4.82
N CYS A 38 -4.32 10.89 -6.12
CA CYS A 38 -3.71 11.86 -7.02
C CYS A 38 -4.54 11.97 -8.29
N TRP A 39 -4.90 13.17 -8.65
CA TRP A 39 -5.50 13.51 -9.93
C TRP A 39 -4.46 14.25 -10.80
N ALA A 40 -4.05 13.64 -11.90
CA ALA A 40 -3.08 14.20 -12.85
C ALA A 40 -3.73 14.79 -14.11
N GLY A 41 -5.02 15.12 -14.05
CA GLY A 41 -5.77 15.83 -15.09
C GLY A 41 -5.92 17.31 -14.78
N ASP A 42 -6.88 17.95 -15.46
CA ASP A 42 -7.22 19.36 -15.23
C ASP A 42 -7.64 19.61 -13.79
N LEU A 43 -7.05 20.60 -13.14
CA LEU A 43 -7.29 20.92 -11.73
C LEU A 43 -8.76 21.21 -11.42
N ASP A 44 -9.48 21.87 -12.35
CA ASP A 44 -10.90 22.16 -12.22
C ASP A 44 -11.78 20.91 -12.09
N GLN A 45 -11.25 19.73 -12.45
CA GLN A 45 -11.92 18.45 -12.32
C GLN A 45 -11.56 17.72 -11.03
N GLY A 46 -10.52 18.15 -10.32
CA GLY A 46 -9.96 17.46 -9.17
C GLY A 46 -10.98 17.19 -8.07
N GLU A 47 -11.70 18.21 -7.62
CA GLU A 47 -12.74 18.06 -6.60
C GLU A 47 -13.82 17.03 -6.99
N ARG A 48 -14.29 17.10 -8.23
CA ARG A 48 -15.27 16.14 -8.74
C ARG A 48 -14.75 14.72 -8.76
N MET A 49 -13.47 14.53 -9.06
CA MET A 49 -12.85 13.21 -9.11
C MET A 49 -12.59 12.64 -7.72
N LEU A 50 -12.40 13.49 -6.70
CA LEU A 50 -12.21 13.08 -5.31
C LEU A 50 -13.53 12.91 -4.55
N LYS A 51 -14.60 13.56 -5.00
CA LYS A 51 -15.93 13.53 -4.34
C LYS A 51 -16.42 12.10 -3.99
N PRO A 52 -16.32 11.07 -4.86
CA PRO A 52 -16.76 9.72 -4.51
C PRO A 52 -16.10 9.13 -3.26
N PHE A 53 -14.88 9.55 -2.93
CA PHE A 53 -14.20 9.11 -1.71
C PHE A 53 -14.72 9.81 -0.47
N HIS A 54 -15.08 11.09 -0.57
CA HIS A 54 -15.71 11.84 0.51
C HIS A 54 -17.10 11.31 0.85
N ASP A 55 -17.82 10.78 -0.16
CA ASP A 55 -19.18 10.27 0.01
C ASP A 55 -19.20 8.84 0.63
N LEU A 56 -18.06 8.15 0.73
CA LEU A 56 -17.98 6.78 1.27
C LEU A 56 -18.20 6.72 2.79
N ALA A 57 -17.66 7.69 3.53
CA ALA A 57 -17.73 7.75 4.98
C ALA A 57 -17.41 9.18 5.48
N PRO A 58 -17.75 9.52 6.73
CA PRO A 58 -17.33 10.79 7.31
C PRO A 58 -15.80 10.92 7.29
N VAL A 59 -15.29 11.96 6.65
CA VAL A 59 -13.87 12.26 6.61
C VAL A 59 -13.44 12.81 7.98
N VAL A 60 -12.45 12.18 8.60
CA VAL A 60 -11.90 12.58 9.90
C VAL A 60 -10.92 13.74 9.74
N ALA A 61 -10.05 13.64 8.73
CA ALA A 61 -9.05 14.64 8.41
C ALA A 61 -8.67 14.51 6.94
N GLU A 62 -8.29 15.61 6.32
CA GLU A 62 -7.81 15.61 4.93
C GLU A 62 -6.74 16.68 4.70
N MET A 63 -5.88 16.41 3.73
CA MET A 63 -4.95 17.36 3.16
C MET A 63 -5.02 17.24 1.64
N VAL A 64 -5.88 18.04 1.02
CA VAL A 64 -6.17 17.99 -0.41
C VAL A 64 -5.95 19.37 -1.02
N GLY A 65 -5.28 19.41 -2.16
CA GLY A 65 -5.08 20.65 -2.91
C GLY A 65 -4.11 20.47 -4.08
N PRO A 66 -4.02 21.46 -4.97
CA PRO A 66 -3.05 21.47 -6.04
C PRO A 66 -1.62 21.47 -5.47
N MET A 67 -0.78 20.56 -5.98
CA MET A 67 0.63 20.51 -5.61
C MET A 67 1.50 20.01 -6.75
N PRO A 68 2.77 20.43 -6.84
CA PRO A 68 3.72 19.84 -7.78
C PRO A 68 3.96 18.36 -7.46
N TYR A 69 4.10 17.51 -8.48
CA TYR A 69 4.38 16.08 -8.27
C TYR A 69 5.57 15.77 -7.34
N PRO A 70 6.71 16.49 -7.38
CA PRO A 70 7.79 16.28 -6.42
C PRO A 70 7.36 16.46 -4.96
N ALA A 71 6.43 17.38 -4.66
CA ALA A 71 5.91 17.57 -3.32
C ALA A 71 5.03 16.39 -2.86
N LEU A 72 4.19 15.84 -3.76
CA LEU A 72 3.45 14.63 -3.48
C LEU A 72 4.39 13.44 -3.24
N ASN A 73 5.41 13.29 -4.10
CA ASN A 73 6.38 12.20 -3.98
C ASN A 73 7.16 12.21 -2.66
N SER A 74 7.47 13.40 -2.12
CA SER A 74 8.18 13.56 -0.83
C SER A 74 7.25 13.70 0.39
N ALA A 75 5.93 13.69 0.20
CA ALA A 75 4.98 13.91 1.30
C ALA A 75 5.08 12.88 2.43
N PHE A 76 5.62 11.70 2.14
CA PHE A 76 5.75 10.60 3.09
C PHE A 76 7.17 10.43 3.66
N ASP A 77 8.15 11.21 3.22
CA ASP A 77 9.56 11.05 3.63
C ASP A 77 9.72 11.12 5.15
N ALA A 78 8.98 12.01 5.81
CA ALA A 78 9.01 12.16 7.26
C ALA A 78 8.48 10.94 8.04
N LEU A 79 7.68 10.07 7.41
CA LEU A 79 7.16 8.84 8.00
C LEU A 79 8.16 7.66 7.90
N TYR A 80 9.20 7.81 7.08
CA TYR A 80 10.21 6.78 6.83
C TYR A 80 11.64 7.26 7.16
N PRO A 81 11.91 7.74 8.39
CA PRO A 81 13.24 8.20 8.75
C PRO A 81 14.26 7.07 8.70
N ALA A 82 15.50 7.41 8.38
CA ALA A 82 16.59 6.45 8.41
C ALA A 82 16.79 5.86 9.82
N GLY A 83 17.17 4.58 9.89
CA GLY A 83 17.46 3.89 11.14
C GLY A 83 16.31 3.10 11.75
N LEU A 84 15.14 3.10 11.12
CA LEU A 84 14.05 2.19 11.52
C LEU A 84 14.43 0.73 11.24
N ARG A 85 13.88 -0.15 12.04
CA ARG A 85 13.85 -1.58 11.81
C ARG A 85 12.69 -1.91 10.86
N HIS A 86 12.87 -2.90 9.98
CA HIS A 86 11.90 -3.21 8.94
C HIS A 86 11.66 -4.71 8.83
N TYR A 87 10.41 -5.10 8.66
CA TYR A 87 10.04 -6.43 8.19
C TYR A 87 8.78 -6.33 7.33
N TRP A 88 8.91 -6.61 6.04
CA TRP A 88 7.85 -6.38 5.07
C TRP A 88 7.46 -7.66 4.34
N LYS A 89 6.19 -7.76 3.99
CA LYS A 89 5.65 -8.78 3.08
C LYS A 89 4.77 -8.14 2.04
N ALA A 90 4.89 -8.58 0.79
CA ALA A 90 4.05 -8.12 -0.30
C ALA A 90 3.79 -9.22 -1.32
N ASN A 91 2.56 -9.27 -1.80
CA ASN A 91 2.15 -10.18 -2.86
C ASN A 91 1.11 -9.54 -3.76
N PHE A 92 0.95 -10.09 -4.97
CA PHE A 92 -0.19 -9.78 -5.81
C PHE A 92 -1.44 -10.51 -5.30
N VAL A 93 -2.56 -9.80 -5.30
CA VAL A 93 -3.87 -10.32 -4.87
C VAL A 93 -4.57 -10.94 -6.08
N LYS A 94 -5.12 -12.14 -5.92
CA LYS A 94 -5.87 -12.85 -6.98
C LYS A 94 -7.08 -12.05 -7.42
N GLU A 95 -7.93 -11.77 -6.44
CA GLU A 95 -9.14 -10.99 -6.58
C GLU A 95 -9.45 -10.30 -5.24
N LEU A 96 -9.96 -9.09 -5.29
CA LEU A 96 -10.38 -8.36 -4.10
C LEU A 96 -11.85 -8.71 -3.80
N THR A 97 -12.05 -9.89 -3.23
CA THR A 97 -13.35 -10.37 -2.74
C THR A 97 -13.72 -9.73 -1.41
N ASP A 98 -14.98 -9.85 -0.98
CA ASP A 98 -15.43 -9.35 0.34
C ASP A 98 -14.63 -10.01 1.48
N ASP A 99 -14.28 -11.29 1.37
CA ASP A 99 -13.47 -11.99 2.37
C ASP A 99 -12.02 -11.46 2.38
N ALA A 100 -11.43 -11.19 1.20
CA ALA A 100 -10.12 -10.54 1.11
C ALA A 100 -10.13 -9.14 1.74
N ILE A 101 -11.19 -8.37 1.51
CA ILE A 101 -11.38 -7.04 2.10
C ILE A 101 -11.54 -7.16 3.63
N ALA A 102 -12.34 -8.11 4.11
CA ALA A 102 -12.54 -8.35 5.54
C ALA A 102 -11.23 -8.72 6.25
N ALA A 103 -10.41 -9.60 5.66
CA ALA A 103 -9.10 -9.95 6.18
C ALA A 103 -8.14 -8.73 6.22
N HIS A 104 -8.13 -7.90 5.17
CA HIS A 104 -7.37 -6.65 5.17
C HIS A 104 -7.83 -5.68 6.26
N LEU A 105 -9.15 -5.52 6.44
CA LEU A 105 -9.72 -4.67 7.49
C LEU A 105 -9.35 -5.17 8.88
N GLU A 106 -9.48 -6.46 9.13
CA GLU A 106 -9.17 -7.06 10.43
C GLU A 106 -7.71 -6.83 10.82
N HIS A 107 -6.76 -7.14 9.92
CA HIS A 107 -5.34 -7.04 10.19
C HIS A 107 -4.81 -5.61 10.08
N GLY A 108 -5.31 -4.83 9.14
CA GLY A 108 -4.97 -3.42 8.99
C GLY A 108 -5.42 -2.57 10.17
N SER A 109 -6.55 -2.90 10.81
CA SER A 109 -7.02 -2.20 12.03
C SER A 109 -6.13 -2.43 13.25
N LYS A 110 -5.23 -3.42 13.19
CA LYS A 110 -4.31 -3.82 14.28
C LYS A 110 -2.86 -3.41 14.02
N VAL A 111 -2.61 -2.43 13.14
CA VAL A 111 -1.27 -1.90 12.89
C VAL A 111 -0.58 -1.56 14.22
N PRO A 112 0.61 -2.14 14.53
CA PRO A 112 1.20 -2.05 15.86
C PRO A 112 1.96 -0.76 16.14
N GLU A 113 2.47 -0.10 15.11
CA GLU A 113 3.36 1.07 15.23
C GLU A 113 2.94 2.21 14.31
N LEU A 114 3.27 3.45 14.71
CA LEU A 114 2.97 4.68 13.97
C LEU A 114 3.53 4.68 12.55
N THR A 115 4.72 4.09 12.38
CA THR A 115 5.42 4.00 11.09
C THR A 115 5.03 2.77 10.28
N SER A 116 4.35 1.79 10.90
CA SER A 116 3.86 0.60 10.20
C SER A 116 2.57 0.88 9.43
N THR A 117 2.42 0.23 8.29
CA THR A 117 1.26 0.42 7.40
C THR A 117 0.86 -0.86 6.69
N MET A 118 -0.40 -0.94 6.27
CA MET A 118 -0.89 -2.00 5.40
C MET A 118 -1.64 -1.38 4.22
N HIS A 119 -1.16 -1.65 3.00
CA HIS A 119 -1.64 -1.02 1.78
C HIS A 119 -2.29 -2.02 0.83
N ILE A 120 -3.23 -1.54 0.00
CA ILE A 120 -3.70 -2.23 -1.20
C ILE A 120 -3.43 -1.32 -2.39
N TYR A 121 -2.52 -1.72 -3.26
CA TYR A 121 -2.19 -0.99 -4.48
C TYR A 121 -3.00 -1.49 -5.66
N PRO A 122 -3.89 -0.68 -6.25
CA PRO A 122 -4.45 -0.95 -7.58
C PRO A 122 -3.35 -0.87 -8.63
N ILE A 123 -3.31 -1.84 -9.53
CA ILE A 123 -2.39 -1.89 -10.67
C ILE A 123 -3.25 -1.86 -11.92
N ASN A 124 -3.10 -0.81 -12.73
CA ASN A 124 -3.93 -0.59 -13.92
C ASN A 124 -3.27 0.34 -14.94
N GLY A 125 -4.03 0.81 -15.92
CA GLY A 125 -3.63 1.85 -16.86
C GLY A 125 -2.40 1.48 -17.67
N ALA A 126 -1.39 2.35 -17.68
CA ALA A 126 -0.17 2.18 -18.44
C ALA A 126 0.60 0.90 -18.07
N CYS A 127 0.50 0.43 -16.82
CA CYS A 127 1.15 -0.81 -16.40
C CYS A 127 0.68 -2.02 -17.21
N HIS A 128 -0.63 -2.11 -17.49
CA HIS A 128 -1.22 -3.21 -18.25
C HIS A 128 -0.95 -3.15 -19.75
N ARG A 129 -0.56 -1.99 -20.29
CA ARG A 129 -0.28 -1.83 -21.73
C ARG A 129 1.14 -2.21 -22.13
N VAL A 130 2.03 -2.37 -21.17
CA VAL A 130 3.41 -2.80 -21.43
C VAL A 130 3.43 -4.32 -21.53
N ALA A 131 4.07 -4.85 -22.59
CA ALA A 131 4.20 -6.30 -22.75
C ALA A 131 5.03 -6.90 -21.60
N PRO A 132 4.65 -8.07 -21.05
CA PRO A 132 5.32 -8.69 -19.90
C PRO A 132 6.84 -8.86 -20.07
N GLU A 133 7.28 -9.15 -21.30
CA GLU A 133 8.68 -9.38 -21.66
C GLU A 133 9.48 -8.10 -21.89
N SER A 134 8.84 -6.92 -21.91
CA SER A 134 9.52 -5.66 -22.24
C SER A 134 10.42 -5.12 -21.13
N THR A 135 10.17 -5.52 -19.88
CA THR A 135 10.93 -5.07 -18.70
C THR A 135 11.14 -6.22 -17.72
N ALA A 136 11.90 -6.01 -16.66
CA ALA A 136 12.07 -7.00 -15.59
C ALA A 136 10.75 -7.36 -14.88
N PHE A 137 9.79 -6.42 -14.79
CA PHE A 137 8.49 -6.65 -14.19
C PHE A 137 7.56 -7.39 -15.15
N ALA A 138 7.30 -8.68 -14.88
CA ALA A 138 6.53 -9.57 -15.75
C ALA A 138 5.02 -9.55 -15.51
N TYR A 139 4.57 -9.18 -14.30
CA TYR A 139 3.18 -9.38 -13.86
C TYR A 139 2.26 -8.21 -14.24
N ARG A 140 2.20 -7.95 -15.55
CA ARG A 140 1.42 -6.85 -16.14
C ARG A 140 -0.09 -7.06 -16.09
N ASP A 141 -0.53 -8.29 -15.85
CA ASP A 141 -1.93 -8.71 -15.71
C ASP A 141 -2.46 -8.64 -14.27
N ALA A 142 -1.61 -8.30 -13.29
CA ALA A 142 -2.03 -8.15 -11.91
C ALA A 142 -2.89 -6.89 -11.72
N ASN A 143 -4.03 -7.03 -11.01
CA ASN A 143 -4.94 -5.91 -10.74
C ASN A 143 -4.69 -5.25 -9.38
N PHE A 144 -4.20 -6.00 -8.40
CA PHE A 144 -3.95 -5.51 -7.06
C PHE A 144 -2.70 -6.16 -6.46
N ALA A 145 -2.06 -5.41 -5.57
CA ALA A 145 -1.05 -5.93 -4.68
C ALA A 145 -1.32 -5.45 -3.26
N THR A 146 -1.00 -6.28 -2.26
CA THR A 146 -0.96 -5.88 -0.87
C THR A 146 0.49 -5.71 -0.42
N VAL A 147 0.74 -4.71 0.42
CA VAL A 147 2.01 -4.50 1.12
C VAL A 147 1.73 -4.36 2.60
N ILE A 148 2.37 -5.18 3.39
CA ILE A 148 2.34 -5.16 4.85
C ILE A 148 3.73 -4.71 5.28
N ALA A 149 3.84 -3.45 5.70
CA ALA A 149 5.10 -2.81 6.03
C ALA A 149 5.22 -2.65 7.54
N GLY A 150 5.83 -3.62 8.21
CA GLY A 150 6.25 -3.49 9.60
C GLY A 150 7.49 -2.61 9.70
N MET A 151 7.40 -1.50 10.41
CA MET A 151 8.49 -0.55 10.66
C MET A 151 8.40 -0.04 12.09
N TRP A 152 9.51 -0.07 12.82
CA TRP A 152 9.54 0.32 14.24
C TRP A 152 10.94 0.78 14.66
N PRO A 153 11.07 1.61 15.73
CA PRO A 153 12.36 2.16 16.14
C PRO A 153 13.19 1.21 17.01
N ASP A 154 12.58 0.49 17.96
CA ASP A 154 13.29 -0.20 19.04
C ASP A 154 13.37 -1.72 18.83
N ALA A 155 14.56 -2.31 19.02
CA ALA A 155 14.79 -3.75 18.90
C ALA A 155 13.95 -4.62 19.85
N LYS A 156 13.52 -4.07 21.00
CA LYS A 156 12.65 -4.78 21.96
C LYS A 156 11.27 -5.13 21.37
N ASP A 157 10.84 -4.40 20.32
CA ASP A 157 9.53 -4.55 19.68
C ASP A 157 9.60 -5.43 18.42
N ASP A 158 10.76 -6.04 18.13
CA ASP A 158 10.98 -6.90 16.95
C ASP A 158 9.96 -8.03 16.86
N GLU A 159 9.82 -8.78 17.93
CA GLU A 159 8.95 -9.98 17.96
C GLU A 159 7.50 -9.62 17.62
N ALA A 160 6.96 -8.58 18.24
CA ALA A 160 5.57 -8.15 18.04
C ALA A 160 5.33 -7.65 16.59
N ASN A 161 6.24 -6.84 16.05
CA ASN A 161 6.11 -6.28 14.70
C ASN A 161 6.30 -7.32 13.61
N ILE A 162 7.27 -8.23 13.77
CA ILE A 162 7.47 -9.35 12.86
C ILE A 162 6.29 -10.31 12.91
N ALA A 163 5.76 -10.61 14.10
CA ALA A 163 4.58 -11.47 14.28
C ALA A 163 3.37 -10.87 13.55
N TRP A 164 3.04 -9.60 13.79
CA TRP A 164 1.94 -8.91 13.11
C TRP A 164 2.06 -9.00 11.58
N THR A 165 3.24 -8.76 11.03
CA THR A 165 3.46 -8.82 9.57
C THR A 165 3.26 -10.23 9.04
N LYS A 166 3.78 -11.26 9.75
CA LYS A 166 3.64 -12.68 9.36
C LYS A 166 2.19 -13.16 9.47
N GLU A 167 1.50 -12.83 10.56
CA GLU A 167 0.12 -13.20 10.80
C GLU A 167 -0.82 -12.55 9.79
N SER A 168 -0.63 -11.26 9.51
CA SER A 168 -1.39 -10.54 8.51
C SER A 168 -1.19 -11.14 7.10
N HIS A 169 0.05 -11.48 6.76
CA HIS A 169 0.34 -12.12 5.48
C HIS A 169 -0.26 -13.53 5.38
N ALA A 170 -0.19 -14.31 6.47
CA ALA A 170 -0.76 -15.66 6.53
C ALA A 170 -2.29 -15.63 6.42
N ALA A 171 -2.95 -14.68 7.06
CA ALA A 171 -4.42 -14.51 6.97
C ALA A 171 -4.89 -14.16 5.55
N LEU A 172 -4.03 -13.54 4.75
CA LEU A 172 -4.33 -13.21 3.35
C LEU A 172 -3.94 -14.33 2.37
N ALA A 173 -3.26 -15.40 2.79
CA ALA A 173 -2.58 -16.35 1.92
C ALA A 173 -3.49 -16.96 0.83
N GLU A 174 -4.74 -17.29 1.16
CA GLU A 174 -5.71 -17.86 0.20
C GLU A 174 -6.12 -16.87 -0.91
N HIS A 175 -6.03 -15.56 -0.62
CA HIS A 175 -6.34 -14.48 -1.55
C HIS A 175 -5.14 -14.03 -2.37
N LEU A 176 -3.92 -14.49 -2.03
CA LEU A 176 -2.68 -14.10 -2.68
C LEU A 176 -2.29 -15.06 -3.80
N THR A 177 -1.60 -14.52 -4.80
CA THR A 177 -0.93 -15.33 -5.82
C THR A 177 0.43 -15.82 -5.30
N GLU A 178 1.04 -16.80 -5.98
CA GLU A 178 2.43 -17.18 -5.71
C GLU A 178 3.45 -16.16 -6.24
N ARG A 179 3.00 -15.21 -7.07
CA ARG A 179 3.81 -14.14 -7.64
C ARG A 179 4.29 -13.19 -6.57
N ARG A 180 5.55 -12.75 -6.65
CA ARG A 180 6.20 -11.87 -5.68
C ARG A 180 6.46 -10.49 -6.29
N TRP A 181 6.50 -9.47 -5.45
CA TRP A 181 6.96 -8.15 -5.85
C TRP A 181 8.40 -7.94 -5.36
N LEU A 182 9.35 -7.90 -6.30
CA LEU A 182 10.79 -7.90 -6.02
C LEU A 182 11.23 -6.85 -4.98
N ASN A 183 10.69 -5.64 -5.08
CA ASN A 183 11.05 -4.52 -4.20
C ASN A 183 10.73 -4.75 -2.71
N TYR A 184 9.90 -5.74 -2.40
CA TYR A 184 9.45 -6.04 -1.04
C TYR A 184 9.87 -7.45 -0.56
N LEU A 185 10.85 -8.06 -1.23
CA LEU A 185 11.41 -9.32 -0.78
C LEU A 185 12.33 -9.10 0.42
N GLY A 186 12.10 -9.85 1.49
CA GLY A 186 13.00 -9.92 2.63
C GLY A 186 14.03 -11.04 2.48
N ASP A 187 15.12 -10.96 3.23
CA ASP A 187 16.21 -11.94 3.22
C ASP A 187 15.75 -13.35 3.63
N ASP A 188 14.62 -13.46 4.32
CA ASP A 188 14.04 -14.72 4.78
C ASP A 188 13.26 -15.50 3.71
N GLN A 189 13.11 -14.97 2.50
CA GLN A 189 12.30 -15.60 1.45
C GLN A 189 13.08 -16.48 0.48
N GLY A 190 14.41 -16.37 0.45
CA GLY A 190 15.29 -17.25 -0.31
C GLY A 190 15.30 -17.04 -1.84
N ALA A 191 16.11 -17.83 -2.54
CA ALA A 191 16.35 -17.69 -3.98
C ALA A 191 15.11 -17.98 -4.85
N ASP A 192 14.24 -18.89 -4.43
CA ASP A 192 13.02 -19.22 -5.17
C ASP A 192 12.03 -18.05 -5.20
N ALA A 193 11.99 -17.22 -4.15
CA ALA A 193 11.18 -16.01 -4.14
C ALA A 193 11.69 -14.97 -5.14
N ILE A 194 13.02 -14.84 -5.31
CA ILE A 194 13.62 -13.97 -6.33
C ILE A 194 13.23 -14.46 -7.72
N ARG A 195 13.37 -15.76 -7.99
CA ARG A 195 12.94 -16.37 -9.25
C ARG A 195 11.46 -16.14 -9.51
N GLY A 196 10.63 -16.34 -8.49
CA GLY A 196 9.19 -16.04 -8.55
C GLY A 196 8.86 -14.56 -8.79
N ALA A 197 9.70 -13.63 -8.33
CA ALA A 197 9.48 -12.20 -8.54
C ALA A 197 9.74 -11.76 -9.99
N TYR A 198 10.74 -12.32 -10.64
CA TYR A 198 11.01 -12.08 -12.06
C TYR A 198 10.10 -12.93 -12.98
N GLY A 199 9.60 -14.08 -12.49
CA GLY A 199 8.78 -15.01 -13.27
C GLY A 199 9.46 -15.42 -14.57
N PRO A 200 8.75 -15.34 -15.73
CA PRO A 200 9.33 -15.74 -17.02
C PRO A 200 10.51 -14.88 -17.49
N ASN A 201 10.76 -13.74 -16.86
CA ASN A 201 11.86 -12.84 -17.22
C ASN A 201 13.16 -13.10 -16.41
N TYR A 202 13.17 -14.11 -15.54
CA TYR A 202 14.30 -14.38 -14.62
C TYR A 202 15.61 -14.66 -15.35
N ASP A 203 15.56 -15.43 -16.45
CA ASP A 203 16.77 -15.85 -17.18
C ASP A 203 17.27 -14.78 -18.20
N ARG A 204 16.61 -13.64 -18.28
CA ARG A 204 16.96 -12.51 -19.13
C ARG A 204 17.89 -11.53 -18.42
#